data_45b5e58c6edae0341dbb333fbb996c60
#
_entry.id   45b5e58c6edae0341dbb333fbb996c60
#
_cell.length_a   1.000
_cell.length_b   1.000
_cell.length_c   1.000
_cell.angle_alpha   90.00
_cell.angle_beta   90.00
_cell.angle_gamma   90.00
#
_symmetry.space_group_name_H-M   'P 1'
#
loop_
_entity.id
_entity.type
_entity.pdbx_description
1 polymer ?
#
loop_
_entity_poly.entity_id
_entity_poly.type
_entity_poly.pdbx_seq_one_letter_code
_entity_poly.pdbx_strand_id
1 'polypeptide(L)'
;LDESLVQTARLLQTAFWANKAEVVVVREKERDAAKPALMLGNTQFAQKNGIEVTKLRDWSFVHRVVGKDVIIAGHDHPSKAPTDNKRRPNWDRVGTAKAAVDFARQFMGVRFLYPDLPGYTPVSGAAKIDLLASPAIEFLPLKTMTVPESLNVTTTPLLRVNTAHPAGASFYDLAHNRFPRVDEQFGGHTWERAVPAELFAEHPEYFALINGSRLKPEGNGQYCLSNPDVQERIYRDLAGFFDKGYDSVDLGQPDGFRECQCEKCDALYGTGKDWSEKIWIFHRDVARRLEKSHPGRQVTMMSYILTAAPPKTFKAFPANTCIMLTGTNEEDIAPWRGIDVPRGFTGYVYNWCPNLGTRY
;
A
#
# COMPACT_ATOMS: atom_id res chain seq x y z
N LEU A 1 11.09 23.59 -0.85
CA LEU A 1 9.73 23.09 -1.02
C LEU A 1 9.85 21.69 -1.59
N ASP A 2 9.14 20.77 -1.01
CA ASP A 2 8.94 19.41 -1.52
C ASP A 2 8.31 19.52 -2.92
N GLU A 3 8.81 18.73 -3.87
CA GLU A 3 8.37 18.79 -5.27
C GLU A 3 6.88 18.39 -5.41
N SER A 4 6.41 17.46 -4.61
CA SER A 4 5.00 17.05 -4.59
C SER A 4 4.07 18.19 -4.20
N LEU A 5 4.49 19.02 -3.25
CA LEU A 5 3.76 20.21 -2.82
C LEU A 5 3.73 21.27 -3.91
N VAL A 6 4.84 21.46 -4.65
CA VAL A 6 4.90 22.37 -5.80
C VAL A 6 3.96 21.94 -6.91
N GLN A 7 3.96 20.66 -7.27
CA GLN A 7 3.05 20.12 -8.29
C GLN A 7 1.59 20.24 -7.86
N THR A 8 1.31 19.98 -6.59
CA THR A 8 -0.03 20.14 -6.00
C THR A 8 -0.51 21.59 -6.05
N ALA A 9 0.36 22.54 -5.72
CA ALA A 9 0.04 23.97 -5.83
C ALA A 9 -0.23 24.40 -7.27
N ARG A 10 0.53 23.85 -8.23
CA ARG A 10 0.30 24.10 -9.66
C ARG A 10 -1.03 23.57 -10.17
N LEU A 11 -1.48 22.41 -9.69
CA LEU A 11 -2.82 21.88 -10.01
C LEU A 11 -3.91 22.91 -9.65
N LEU A 12 -3.87 23.41 -8.41
CA LEU A 12 -4.83 24.41 -7.94
C LEU A 12 -4.70 25.74 -8.71
N GLN A 13 -3.47 26.21 -8.93
CA GLN A 13 -3.21 27.41 -9.72
C GLN A 13 -3.75 27.29 -11.14
N THR A 14 -3.57 26.13 -11.79
CA THR A 14 -4.07 25.88 -13.14
C THR A 14 -5.60 25.91 -13.17
N ALA A 15 -6.29 25.40 -12.14
CA ALA A 15 -7.73 25.47 -12.05
C ALA A 15 -8.25 26.93 -11.94
N PHE A 16 -7.53 27.82 -11.25
CA PHE A 16 -7.83 29.23 -11.25
C PHE A 16 -7.61 29.87 -12.62
N TRP A 17 -6.50 29.63 -13.29
CA TRP A 17 -6.19 30.16 -14.62
C TRP A 17 -7.22 29.71 -15.68
N ALA A 18 -7.65 28.45 -15.63
CA ALA A 18 -8.71 27.94 -16.50
C ALA A 18 -10.01 28.75 -16.35
N ASN A 19 -10.23 29.32 -15.18
CA ASN A 19 -11.37 30.18 -14.87
C ASN A 19 -11.05 31.68 -14.92
N LYS A 20 -9.94 32.05 -15.60
CA LYS A 20 -9.50 33.45 -15.79
C LYS A 20 -9.23 34.22 -14.50
N ALA A 21 -8.91 33.50 -13.43
CA ALA A 21 -8.50 34.09 -12.16
C ALA A 21 -6.98 34.00 -11.98
N GLU A 22 -6.37 35.12 -11.60
CA GLU A 22 -4.95 35.18 -11.32
C GLU A 22 -4.68 34.85 -9.86
N VAL A 23 -3.80 33.87 -9.64
CA VAL A 23 -3.30 33.50 -8.32
C VAL A 23 -1.80 33.29 -8.37
N VAL A 24 -1.13 33.63 -7.29
CA VAL A 24 0.31 33.42 -7.12
C VAL A 24 0.57 32.36 -6.06
N VAL A 25 1.55 31.52 -6.30
CA VAL A 25 2.04 30.55 -5.33
C VAL A 25 3.23 31.16 -4.61
N VAL A 26 3.11 31.35 -3.30
CA VAL A 26 4.14 31.92 -2.45
C VAL A 26 4.37 31.06 -1.21
N ARG A 27 5.49 31.25 -0.54
CA ARG A 27 5.70 30.63 0.78
C ARG A 27 4.80 31.32 1.81
N GLU A 28 4.37 30.58 2.84
CA GLU A 28 3.49 31.13 3.89
C GLU A 28 3.99 32.46 4.47
N LYS A 29 5.30 32.58 4.72
CA LYS A 29 5.91 33.82 5.26
C LYS A 29 5.91 35.02 4.31
N GLU A 30 5.68 34.78 3.02
CA GLU A 30 5.69 35.78 1.94
C GLU A 30 4.27 36.19 1.53
N ARG A 31 3.25 35.58 2.17
CA ARG A 31 1.84 35.86 1.84
C ARG A 31 1.43 37.27 2.26
N ASP A 32 0.59 37.87 1.46
CA ASP A 32 -0.15 39.08 1.85
C ASP A 32 -1.35 38.66 2.74
N ALA A 33 -1.26 38.95 4.02
CA ALA A 33 -2.30 38.60 4.98
C ALA A 33 -3.63 39.33 4.74
N ALA A 34 -3.65 40.40 3.95
CA ALA A 34 -4.87 41.10 3.57
C ALA A 34 -5.70 40.37 2.53
N LYS A 35 -5.08 39.48 1.75
CA LYS A 35 -5.74 38.70 0.67
C LYS A 35 -6.16 37.33 1.15
N PRO A 36 -7.27 36.75 0.59
CA PRO A 36 -7.63 35.35 0.84
C PRO A 36 -6.56 34.40 0.28
N ALA A 37 -6.38 33.26 0.94
CA ALA A 37 -5.38 32.27 0.54
C ALA A 37 -5.87 30.84 0.69
N LEU A 38 -5.41 29.95 -0.19
CA LEU A 38 -5.43 28.51 0.05
C LEU A 38 -4.13 28.13 0.78
N MET A 39 -4.26 27.69 2.02
CA MET A 39 -3.15 27.31 2.90
C MET A 39 -2.87 25.82 2.71
N LEU A 40 -1.82 25.48 1.95
CA LEU A 40 -1.56 24.14 1.47
C LEU A 40 -0.52 23.43 2.35
N GLY A 41 -0.91 22.27 2.89
CA GLY A 41 -0.05 21.39 3.69
C GLY A 41 0.08 21.80 5.15
N ASN A 42 1.16 21.34 5.79
CA ASN A 42 1.44 21.57 7.21
C ASN A 42 1.98 22.99 7.47
N THR A 43 1.15 24.00 7.24
CA THR A 43 1.50 25.41 7.46
C THR A 43 1.42 25.77 8.95
N GLN A 44 2.11 26.84 9.36
CA GLN A 44 1.95 27.42 10.71
C GLN A 44 0.51 27.89 10.96
N PHE A 45 -0.15 28.38 9.91
CA PHE A 45 -1.56 28.78 9.98
C PHE A 45 -2.46 27.57 10.29
N ALA A 46 -2.24 26.44 9.63
CA ALA A 46 -2.98 25.20 9.92
C ALA A 46 -2.75 24.74 11.37
N GLN A 47 -1.50 24.74 11.84
CA GLN A 47 -1.14 24.34 13.21
C GLN A 47 -1.79 25.26 14.26
N LYS A 48 -1.74 26.58 14.06
CA LYS A 48 -2.40 27.57 14.94
C LYS A 48 -3.92 27.40 15.02
N ASN A 49 -4.51 26.81 13.99
CA ASN A 49 -5.93 26.47 13.94
C ASN A 49 -6.24 25.04 14.35
N GLY A 50 -5.32 24.37 15.08
CA GLY A 50 -5.52 23.06 15.69
C GLY A 50 -5.46 21.89 14.71
N ILE A 51 -4.83 22.07 13.54
CA ILE A 51 -4.64 20.98 12.57
C ILE A 51 -3.25 20.39 12.76
N GLU A 52 -3.21 19.18 13.31
CA GLU A 52 -1.99 18.41 13.52
C GLU A 52 -1.93 17.29 12.49
N VAL A 53 -1.43 17.60 11.28
CA VAL A 53 -1.41 16.66 10.14
C VAL A 53 -0.69 15.36 10.44
N THR A 54 0.34 15.38 11.29
CA THR A 54 1.11 14.18 11.68
C THR A 54 0.32 13.21 12.56
N LYS A 55 -0.78 13.65 13.15
CA LYS A 55 -1.71 12.79 13.92
C LYS A 55 -2.83 12.22 13.06
N LEU A 56 -2.98 12.69 11.83
CA LEU A 56 -3.96 12.14 10.90
C LEU A 56 -3.53 10.73 10.47
N ARG A 57 -4.51 9.87 10.26
CA ARG A 57 -4.28 8.54 9.65
C ARG A 57 -3.75 8.69 8.22
N ASP A 58 -3.06 7.69 7.72
CA ASP A 58 -2.55 7.67 6.34
C ASP A 58 -3.62 8.11 5.33
N TRP A 59 -3.24 8.98 4.41
CA TRP A 59 -4.09 9.57 3.37
C TRP A 59 -5.26 10.43 3.88
N SER A 60 -5.40 10.60 5.20
CA SER A 60 -6.40 11.49 5.79
C SER A 60 -6.03 12.93 5.55
N PHE A 61 -7.03 13.76 5.40
CA PHE A 61 -6.86 15.18 5.11
C PHE A 61 -7.98 16.04 5.69
N VAL A 62 -7.72 17.33 5.74
CA VAL A 62 -8.62 18.35 6.26
C VAL A 62 -8.87 19.43 5.21
N HIS A 63 -10.13 19.79 5.05
CA HIS A 63 -10.57 21.02 4.42
C HIS A 63 -11.25 21.88 5.49
N ARG A 64 -10.75 23.10 5.72
CA ARG A 64 -11.32 24.00 6.71
C ARG A 64 -11.25 25.44 6.25
N VAL A 65 -12.36 26.15 6.33
CA VAL A 65 -12.41 27.61 6.17
C VAL A 65 -12.11 28.26 7.52
N VAL A 66 -11.23 29.24 7.53
CA VAL A 66 -10.89 30.05 8.68
C VAL A 66 -10.87 31.52 8.25
N GLY A 67 -11.94 32.25 8.56
CA GLY A 67 -12.17 33.58 8.03
C GLY A 67 -12.23 33.56 6.50
N LYS A 68 -11.30 34.28 5.85
CA LYS A 68 -11.21 34.33 4.38
C LYS A 68 -10.28 33.26 3.77
N ASP A 69 -9.57 32.51 4.61
CA ASP A 69 -8.57 31.53 4.19
C ASP A 69 -9.15 30.12 4.21
N VAL A 70 -8.63 29.25 3.33
CA VAL A 70 -8.99 27.84 3.29
C VAL A 70 -7.76 26.98 3.55
N ILE A 71 -7.83 26.12 4.55
CA ILE A 71 -6.79 25.13 4.84
C ILE A 71 -7.07 23.86 4.04
N ILE A 72 -6.07 23.42 3.29
CA ILE A 72 -6.06 22.17 2.50
C ILE A 72 -4.81 21.41 2.94
N ALA A 73 -4.94 20.47 3.85
CA ALA A 73 -3.80 19.81 4.47
C ALA A 73 -4.08 18.32 4.70
N GLY A 74 -3.07 17.49 4.52
CA GLY A 74 -3.14 16.06 4.75
C GLY A 74 -1.86 15.51 5.35
N HIS A 75 -1.88 14.22 5.70
CA HIS A 75 -0.73 13.55 6.26
C HIS A 75 0.29 13.25 5.14
N ASP A 76 1.33 14.06 5.07
CA ASP A 76 2.48 13.83 4.19
C ASP A 76 3.56 13.11 4.97
N HIS A 77 4.07 12.02 4.40
CA HIS A 77 5.06 11.16 5.06
C HIS A 77 6.04 10.62 4.02
N PRO A 78 7.29 11.07 4.04
CA PRO A 78 8.32 10.55 3.15
C PRO A 78 8.58 9.08 3.45
N SER A 79 8.78 8.27 2.40
CA SER A 79 9.19 6.90 2.56
C SER A 79 10.56 6.81 3.23
N LYS A 80 10.71 5.88 4.17
CA LYS A 80 11.98 5.57 4.84
C LYS A 80 12.68 4.37 4.24
N ALA A 81 11.94 3.54 3.52
CA ALA A 81 12.48 2.35 2.91
C ALA A 81 13.31 2.70 1.67
N PRO A 82 14.40 1.97 1.39
CA PRO A 82 15.26 2.25 0.25
C PRO A 82 14.55 1.98 -1.08
N THR A 83 14.95 2.73 -2.11
CA THR A 83 14.42 2.61 -3.48
C THR A 83 15.21 1.62 -4.34
N ASP A 84 15.86 0.65 -3.74
CA ASP A 84 16.71 -0.33 -4.42
C ASP A 84 15.96 -1.32 -5.30
N ASN A 85 14.67 -1.41 -5.14
CA ASN A 85 13.81 -2.23 -5.98
C ASN A 85 13.41 -1.48 -7.25
N LYS A 86 14.13 -1.68 -8.35
CA LYS A 86 13.83 -1.08 -9.68
C LYS A 86 12.41 -1.35 -10.19
N ARG A 87 11.73 -2.38 -9.66
CA ARG A 87 10.37 -2.74 -10.06
C ARG A 87 9.29 -2.01 -9.27
N ARG A 88 9.63 -1.46 -8.10
CA ARG A 88 8.67 -0.84 -7.18
C ARG A 88 9.34 0.32 -6.45
N PRO A 89 9.32 1.51 -7.02
CA PRO A 89 9.81 2.68 -6.30
C PRO A 89 9.00 2.85 -5.01
N ASN A 90 9.67 3.23 -3.94
CA ASN A 90 8.99 3.64 -2.73
C ASN A 90 8.32 4.99 -2.95
N TRP A 91 7.07 5.09 -2.60
CA TRP A 91 6.28 6.28 -2.74
C TRP A 91 6.15 7.00 -1.41
N ASP A 92 6.20 8.31 -1.45
CA ASP A 92 5.83 9.12 -0.31
C ASP A 92 4.30 9.10 -0.12
N ARG A 93 3.85 9.20 1.13
CA ARG A 93 2.46 9.52 1.42
C ARG A 93 2.25 10.99 1.16
N VAL A 94 1.32 11.31 0.30
CA VAL A 94 1.07 12.67 -0.17
C VAL A 94 -0.37 13.08 0.16
N GLY A 95 -0.69 13.09 1.45
CA GLY A 95 -2.02 13.40 1.96
C GLY A 95 -2.48 14.81 1.58
N THR A 96 -1.57 15.79 1.53
CA THR A 96 -1.87 17.14 1.06
C THR A 96 -2.25 17.17 -0.42
N ALA A 97 -1.57 16.38 -1.27
CA ALA A 97 -1.97 16.26 -2.67
C ALA A 97 -3.35 15.60 -2.82
N LYS A 98 -3.64 14.58 -1.99
CA LYS A 98 -4.99 13.98 -1.92
C LYS A 98 -6.04 15.02 -1.52
N ALA A 99 -5.76 15.83 -0.50
CA ALA A 99 -6.64 16.93 -0.09
C ALA A 99 -6.91 17.91 -1.24
N ALA A 100 -5.84 18.33 -1.93
CA ALA A 100 -5.95 19.29 -3.04
C ALA A 100 -6.72 18.71 -4.24
N VAL A 101 -6.52 17.45 -4.58
CA VAL A 101 -7.26 16.76 -5.64
C VAL A 101 -8.75 16.70 -5.31
N ASP A 102 -9.12 16.33 -4.08
CA ASP A 102 -10.52 16.29 -3.66
C ASP A 102 -11.14 17.70 -3.62
N PHE A 103 -10.39 18.69 -3.14
CA PHE A 103 -10.82 20.08 -3.17
C PHE A 103 -11.07 20.59 -4.61
N ALA A 104 -10.12 20.31 -5.51
CA ALA A 104 -10.25 20.69 -6.92
C ALA A 104 -11.46 20.04 -7.60
N ARG A 105 -11.71 18.77 -7.32
CA ARG A 105 -12.92 18.07 -7.82
C ARG A 105 -14.20 18.66 -7.28
N GLN A 106 -14.23 18.95 -6.00
CA GLN A 106 -15.45 19.38 -5.32
C GLN A 106 -15.81 20.85 -5.59
N PHE A 107 -14.81 21.74 -5.66
CA PHE A 107 -15.03 23.18 -5.66
C PHE A 107 -14.52 23.91 -6.90
N MET A 108 -13.61 23.30 -7.67
CA MET A 108 -12.90 23.98 -8.76
C MET A 108 -13.18 23.39 -10.16
N GLY A 109 -14.13 22.46 -10.29
CA GLY A 109 -14.55 21.90 -11.58
C GLY A 109 -13.47 21.05 -12.27
N VAL A 110 -12.54 20.46 -11.52
CA VAL A 110 -11.50 19.62 -12.09
C VAL A 110 -11.95 18.17 -12.18
N ARG A 111 -11.73 17.53 -13.33
CA ARG A 111 -11.97 16.11 -13.56
C ARG A 111 -10.68 15.39 -13.93
N PHE A 112 -10.48 14.22 -13.38
CA PHE A 112 -9.33 13.36 -13.66
C PHE A 112 -9.82 12.16 -14.47
N LEU A 113 -9.46 12.10 -15.76
CA LEU A 113 -10.11 11.22 -16.75
C LEU A 113 -9.31 9.93 -17.01
N TYR A 114 -7.97 10.01 -17.00
CA TYR A 114 -7.10 8.89 -17.36
C TYR A 114 -5.95 8.72 -16.38
N PRO A 115 -5.53 7.46 -16.10
CA PRO A 115 -4.49 7.18 -15.11
C PRO A 115 -3.09 7.55 -15.55
N ASP A 116 -2.74 7.23 -16.80
CA ASP A 116 -1.38 7.38 -17.30
C ASP A 116 -1.39 7.67 -18.80
N LEU A 117 -1.04 8.89 -19.17
CA LEU A 117 -0.70 9.22 -20.54
C LEU A 117 0.80 9.49 -20.63
N PRO A 118 1.42 9.26 -21.80
CA PRO A 118 2.80 9.68 -22.04
C PRO A 118 2.97 11.16 -21.66
N GLY A 119 3.85 11.45 -20.70
CA GLY A 119 4.04 12.79 -20.16
C GLY A 119 3.22 13.11 -18.91
N TYR A 120 2.38 12.23 -18.43
CA TYR A 120 1.71 12.36 -17.12
C TYR A 120 2.72 12.14 -15.99
N THR A 121 2.86 13.12 -15.11
CA THR A 121 3.83 13.04 -14.03
C THR A 121 3.16 12.56 -12.76
N PRO A 122 3.76 11.57 -12.08
CA PRO A 122 3.42 11.29 -10.71
C PRO A 122 3.56 12.54 -9.84
N VAL A 123 2.78 12.67 -8.77
CA VAL A 123 2.88 13.78 -7.80
C VAL A 123 4.30 13.90 -7.24
N SER A 124 5.05 12.79 -7.23
CA SER A 124 6.44 12.68 -6.75
C SER A 124 7.49 12.68 -7.86
N GLY A 125 7.18 13.05 -9.10
CA GLY A 125 8.10 12.94 -10.23
C GLY A 125 8.45 14.25 -10.92
N ALA A 126 9.65 14.33 -11.50
CA ALA A 126 10.34 15.54 -11.92
C ALA A 126 9.92 16.17 -13.28
N ALA A 127 8.91 15.66 -13.99
CA ALA A 127 8.57 16.22 -15.29
C ALA A 127 7.62 17.42 -15.19
N LYS A 128 7.92 18.47 -15.89
CA LYS A 128 7.04 19.64 -16.03
C LYS A 128 5.92 19.29 -17.01
N ILE A 129 4.69 19.19 -16.52
CA ILE A 129 3.52 18.98 -17.38
C ILE A 129 2.78 20.31 -17.55
N ASP A 130 2.38 20.58 -18.77
CA ASP A 130 1.33 21.54 -19.02
C ASP A 130 -0.03 20.89 -18.69
N LEU A 131 -0.52 21.15 -17.49
CA LEU A 131 -1.77 20.58 -17.01
C LEU A 131 -2.98 21.00 -17.85
N LEU A 132 -2.93 22.19 -18.45
CA LEU A 132 -4.02 22.67 -19.33
C LEU A 132 -4.05 21.94 -20.68
N ALA A 133 -2.90 21.49 -21.17
CA ALA A 133 -2.80 20.72 -22.40
C ALA A 133 -2.96 19.22 -22.18
N SER A 134 -3.03 18.76 -20.95
CA SER A 134 -3.13 17.33 -20.63
C SER A 134 -4.57 16.84 -20.88
N PRO A 135 -4.79 15.86 -21.78
CA PRO A 135 -6.10 15.26 -21.95
C PRO A 135 -6.53 14.40 -20.75
N ALA A 136 -5.63 14.17 -19.79
CA ALA A 136 -5.92 13.39 -18.58
C ALA A 136 -6.67 14.19 -17.51
N ILE A 137 -6.59 15.52 -17.57
CA ILE A 137 -7.23 16.41 -16.60
C ILE A 137 -8.06 17.44 -17.35
N GLU A 138 -9.33 17.49 -17.03
CA GLU A 138 -10.26 18.46 -17.59
C GLU A 138 -10.56 19.56 -16.56
N PHE A 139 -10.44 20.81 -16.97
CA PHE A 139 -10.79 21.99 -16.18
C PHE A 139 -12.07 22.59 -16.75
N LEU A 140 -13.18 22.34 -16.07
CA LEU A 140 -14.49 22.87 -16.49
C LEU A 140 -14.57 24.36 -16.18
N PRO A 141 -15.06 25.18 -17.12
CA PRO A 141 -15.33 26.59 -16.84
C PRO A 141 -16.46 26.71 -15.83
N LEU A 142 -16.19 27.40 -14.74
CA LEU A 142 -17.18 27.68 -13.70
C LEU A 142 -17.59 29.17 -13.75
N LYS A 143 -18.87 29.45 -13.56
CA LYS A 143 -19.33 30.85 -13.40
C LYS A 143 -18.82 31.45 -12.09
N THR A 144 -18.75 30.64 -11.06
CA THR A 144 -18.29 31.02 -9.72
C THR A 144 -17.63 29.80 -9.06
N MET A 145 -16.53 30.00 -8.39
CA MET A 145 -15.95 29.03 -7.46
C MET A 145 -16.32 29.47 -6.04
N THR A 146 -17.16 28.67 -5.38
CA THR A 146 -17.59 28.97 -4.00
C THR A 146 -17.23 27.85 -3.06
N VAL A 147 -16.76 28.22 -1.87
CA VAL A 147 -16.49 27.30 -0.78
C VAL A 147 -17.38 27.71 0.39
N PRO A 148 -18.16 26.79 0.98
CA PRO A 148 -19.00 27.13 2.13
C PRO A 148 -18.17 27.65 3.31
N GLU A 149 -18.59 28.73 3.93
CA GLU A 149 -17.94 29.28 5.13
C GLU A 149 -17.91 28.28 6.29
N SER A 150 -18.89 27.40 6.35
CA SER A 150 -19.01 26.32 7.34
C SER A 150 -18.12 25.11 7.06
N LEU A 151 -17.34 25.11 5.97
CA LEU A 151 -16.50 23.96 5.62
C LEU A 151 -15.47 23.67 6.71
N ASN A 152 -15.63 22.54 7.37
CA ASN A 152 -14.73 22.03 8.40
C ASN A 152 -14.84 20.50 8.41
N VAL A 153 -14.10 19.85 7.53
CA VAL A 153 -14.21 18.41 7.30
C VAL A 153 -12.83 17.76 7.40
N THR A 154 -12.77 16.69 8.19
CA THR A 154 -11.65 15.75 8.15
C THR A 154 -12.11 14.49 7.43
N THR A 155 -11.46 14.14 6.35
CA THR A 155 -11.76 12.94 5.56
C THR A 155 -10.70 11.88 5.81
N THR A 156 -11.15 10.68 6.13
CA THR A 156 -10.28 9.51 6.25
C THR A 156 -10.70 8.49 5.20
N PRO A 157 -9.85 8.18 4.23
CA PRO A 157 -10.15 7.13 3.26
C PRO A 157 -10.40 5.79 3.96
N LEU A 158 -11.35 5.02 3.45
CA LEU A 158 -11.71 3.71 3.99
C LEU A 158 -10.53 2.73 3.92
N LEU A 159 -9.84 2.73 2.78
CA LEU A 159 -8.69 1.85 2.53
C LEU A 159 -7.38 2.61 2.76
N ARG A 160 -6.45 1.96 3.44
CA ARG A 160 -5.07 2.46 3.60
C ARG A 160 -4.25 2.25 2.33
N VAL A 161 -4.45 1.13 1.68
CA VAL A 161 -3.83 0.75 0.41
C VAL A 161 -4.91 0.34 -0.56
N ASN A 162 -4.90 0.93 -1.74
CA ASN A 162 -5.74 0.55 -2.86
C ASN A 162 -4.92 0.78 -4.13
N THR A 163 -4.23 -0.25 -4.59
CA THR A 163 -3.31 -0.14 -5.72
C THR A 163 -3.73 -1.06 -6.86
N ALA A 164 -3.74 -0.51 -8.07
CA ALA A 164 -3.83 -1.29 -9.30
C ALA A 164 -2.45 -1.26 -9.99
N HIS A 165 -2.12 -2.27 -10.76
CA HIS A 165 -0.90 -2.28 -11.55
C HIS A 165 -1.05 -1.53 -12.88
N PRO A 166 -0.05 -0.70 -13.25
CA PRO A 166 1.00 -0.12 -12.44
C PRO A 166 0.43 0.97 -11.53
N ALA A 167 0.80 0.97 -10.26
CA ALA A 167 0.35 1.98 -9.32
C ALA A 167 1.37 3.11 -9.21
N GLY A 168 0.87 4.33 -9.18
CA GLY A 168 1.64 5.52 -8.89
C GLY A 168 0.81 6.49 -8.04
N ALA A 169 1.44 7.42 -7.34
CA ALA A 169 0.76 8.52 -6.69
C ALA A 169 0.50 9.65 -7.69
N SER A 170 -0.28 9.38 -8.73
CA SER A 170 -0.71 10.38 -9.69
C SER A 170 -1.95 11.14 -9.18
N PHE A 171 -2.24 12.30 -9.74
CA PHE A 171 -3.47 13.02 -9.42
C PHE A 171 -4.72 12.19 -9.75
N TYR A 172 -4.67 11.40 -10.82
CA TYR A 172 -5.73 10.46 -11.16
C TYR A 172 -5.91 9.40 -10.07
N ASP A 173 -4.82 8.76 -9.63
CA ASP A 173 -4.87 7.72 -8.61
C ASP A 173 -5.45 8.29 -7.31
N LEU A 174 -4.97 9.45 -6.87
CA LEU A 174 -5.48 10.13 -5.68
C LEU A 174 -6.98 10.50 -5.82
N ALA A 175 -7.42 10.95 -7.00
CA ALA A 175 -8.81 11.27 -7.27
C ALA A 175 -9.74 10.05 -7.19
N HIS A 176 -9.22 8.87 -7.47
CA HIS A 176 -9.95 7.60 -7.45
C HIS A 176 -9.67 6.75 -6.21
N ASN A 177 -9.12 7.36 -5.13
CA ASN A 177 -8.75 6.69 -3.89
C ASN A 177 -7.81 5.49 -4.12
N ARG A 178 -6.90 5.60 -5.08
CA ARG A 178 -5.85 4.63 -5.31
C ARG A 178 -4.61 5.07 -4.54
N PHE A 179 -4.20 4.26 -3.59
CA PHE A 179 -3.10 4.56 -2.69
C PHE A 179 -2.03 3.51 -2.81
N PRO A 180 -0.78 3.89 -3.20
CA PRO A 180 0.32 2.96 -3.30
C PRO A 180 0.72 2.42 -1.93
N ARG A 181 1.43 1.30 -1.94
CA ARG A 181 2.09 0.76 -0.75
C ARG A 181 3.33 1.60 -0.46
N VAL A 182 3.33 2.27 0.66
CA VAL A 182 4.46 3.07 1.15
C VAL A 182 5.10 2.34 2.33
N ASP A 183 6.42 2.20 2.30
CA ASP A 183 7.19 1.44 3.30
C ASP A 183 6.73 -0.02 3.49
N GLU A 184 6.12 -0.59 2.46
CA GLU A 184 5.65 -1.97 2.44
C GLU A 184 6.41 -2.77 1.39
N GLN A 185 7.08 -3.83 1.82
CA GLN A 185 7.67 -4.80 0.92
C GLN A 185 6.59 -5.80 0.49
N PHE A 186 6.10 -5.65 -0.71
CA PHE A 186 5.15 -6.58 -1.32
C PHE A 186 5.90 -7.67 -2.08
N GLY A 187 5.49 -8.92 -1.90
CA GLY A 187 6.15 -10.03 -2.55
C GLY A 187 5.23 -11.20 -2.92
N GLY A 188 4.08 -11.31 -2.26
CA GLY A 188 3.21 -12.48 -2.43
C GLY A 188 3.94 -13.77 -2.05
N HIS A 189 4.49 -14.47 -3.03
CA HIS A 189 5.26 -15.70 -2.86
C HIS A 189 6.72 -15.38 -2.46
N THR A 190 7.00 -15.32 -1.16
CA THR A 190 8.26 -14.75 -0.65
C THR A 190 9.33 -15.76 -0.27
N TRP A 191 8.98 -17.04 -0.13
CA TRP A 191 9.97 -18.06 0.27
C TRP A 191 11.10 -18.23 -0.75
N GLU A 192 10.82 -18.01 -2.04
CA GLU A 192 11.82 -18.13 -3.13
C GLU A 192 12.96 -17.12 -3.00
N ARG A 193 12.66 -15.93 -2.47
CA ARG A 193 13.67 -14.92 -2.22
C ARG A 193 14.62 -15.33 -1.09
N ALA A 194 14.08 -15.96 -0.05
CA ALA A 194 14.84 -16.44 1.10
C ALA A 194 15.69 -17.68 0.79
N VAL A 195 15.19 -18.55 -0.09
CA VAL A 195 15.82 -19.81 -0.49
C VAL A 195 15.88 -19.89 -2.01
N PRO A 196 16.81 -19.13 -2.64
CA PRO A 196 16.94 -19.09 -4.08
C PRO A 196 17.37 -20.43 -4.68
N ALA A 197 17.01 -20.66 -5.95
CA ALA A 197 17.21 -21.92 -6.67
C ALA A 197 18.70 -22.37 -6.76
N GLU A 198 19.60 -21.41 -6.75
CA GLU A 198 21.06 -21.64 -6.82
C GLU A 198 21.57 -22.47 -5.65
N LEU A 199 20.91 -22.37 -4.49
CA LEU A 199 21.27 -23.16 -3.31
C LEU A 199 21.05 -24.66 -3.50
N PHE A 200 20.32 -25.10 -4.52
CA PHE A 200 20.09 -26.52 -4.75
C PHE A 200 21.39 -27.32 -4.96
N ALA A 201 22.40 -26.72 -5.55
CA ALA A 201 23.66 -27.41 -5.83
C ALA A 201 24.41 -27.81 -4.53
N GLU A 202 24.30 -26.97 -3.49
CA GLU A 202 25.01 -27.16 -2.21
C GLU A 202 24.09 -27.74 -1.13
N HIS A 203 22.80 -27.39 -1.20
CA HIS A 203 21.79 -27.70 -0.20
C HIS A 203 20.50 -28.29 -0.81
N PRO A 204 20.57 -29.45 -1.48
CA PRO A 204 19.37 -30.07 -2.03
C PRO A 204 18.32 -30.41 -0.96
N GLU A 205 18.72 -30.60 0.29
CA GLU A 205 17.82 -30.85 1.44
C GLU A 205 16.93 -29.68 1.81
N TYR A 206 17.19 -28.49 1.32
CA TYR A 206 16.29 -27.31 1.48
C TYR A 206 15.03 -27.44 0.64
N PHE A 207 15.09 -28.22 -0.43
CA PHE A 207 14.01 -28.35 -1.40
C PHE A 207 13.15 -29.58 -1.13
N ALA A 208 11.89 -29.53 -1.57
CA ALA A 208 10.91 -30.56 -1.30
C ALA A 208 11.33 -31.93 -1.87
N LEU A 209 11.14 -32.97 -1.08
CA LEU A 209 11.21 -34.36 -1.56
C LEU A 209 9.87 -34.70 -2.21
N ILE A 210 9.86 -35.00 -3.49
CA ILE A 210 8.66 -35.34 -4.26
C ILE A 210 8.95 -36.59 -5.11
N ASN A 211 8.15 -37.61 -4.95
CA ASN A 211 8.32 -38.90 -5.66
C ASN A 211 9.75 -39.49 -5.49
N GLY A 212 10.27 -39.42 -4.27
CA GLY A 212 11.57 -39.97 -3.92
C GLY A 212 12.79 -39.14 -4.32
N SER A 213 12.61 -37.95 -4.91
CA SER A 213 13.70 -37.08 -5.33
C SER A 213 13.52 -35.68 -4.83
N ARG A 214 14.65 -34.99 -4.48
CA ARG A 214 14.65 -33.56 -4.22
C ARG A 214 14.53 -32.81 -5.54
N LEU A 215 13.58 -31.88 -5.64
CA LEU A 215 13.32 -31.16 -6.87
C LEU A 215 14.19 -29.92 -6.98
N LYS A 216 15.01 -29.87 -8.04
CA LYS A 216 15.64 -28.61 -8.44
C LYS A 216 14.56 -27.65 -8.94
N PRO A 217 14.52 -26.40 -8.46
CA PRO A 217 13.56 -25.42 -8.96
C PRO A 217 13.75 -25.11 -10.44
N GLU A 218 12.67 -25.27 -11.20
CA GLU A 218 12.52 -24.80 -12.58
C GLU A 218 11.38 -23.77 -12.57
N GLY A 219 11.65 -22.57 -12.12
CA GLY A 219 10.63 -21.58 -11.78
C GLY A 219 10.35 -21.53 -10.29
N ASN A 220 9.09 -21.69 -9.86
CA ASN A 220 8.69 -21.58 -8.46
C ASN A 220 9.31 -22.70 -7.59
N GLY A 221 10.14 -22.33 -6.62
CA GLY A 221 10.79 -23.26 -5.70
C GLY A 221 9.78 -23.94 -4.77
N GLN A 222 10.03 -25.23 -4.49
CA GLN A 222 9.27 -25.99 -3.49
C GLN A 222 10.20 -26.44 -2.38
N TYR A 223 9.82 -26.31 -1.12
CA TYR A 223 10.74 -26.36 0.01
C TYR A 223 10.42 -27.43 1.04
N CYS A 224 11.46 -27.89 1.72
CA CYS A 224 11.36 -28.79 2.88
C CYS A 224 11.11 -27.96 4.14
N LEU A 225 9.83 -27.75 4.51
CA LEU A 225 9.46 -26.88 5.63
C LEU A 225 9.97 -27.40 6.99
N SER A 226 10.23 -28.71 7.13
CA SER A 226 10.82 -29.25 8.35
C SER A 226 12.32 -28.99 8.49
N ASN A 227 12.98 -28.44 7.47
CA ASN A 227 14.38 -28.07 7.56
C ASN A 227 14.51 -26.73 8.32
N PRO A 228 15.24 -26.70 9.47
CA PRO A 228 15.36 -25.50 10.28
C PRO A 228 16.10 -24.36 9.58
N ASP A 229 17.02 -24.65 8.67
CA ASP A 229 17.74 -23.63 7.93
C ASP A 229 16.82 -22.91 6.93
N VAL A 230 15.89 -23.65 6.32
CA VAL A 230 14.84 -23.05 5.46
C VAL A 230 13.97 -22.10 6.26
N GLN A 231 13.50 -22.51 7.43
CA GLN A 231 12.70 -21.66 8.32
C GLN A 231 13.49 -20.42 8.78
N GLU A 232 14.74 -20.60 9.14
CA GLU A 232 15.61 -19.51 9.58
C GLU A 232 15.90 -18.51 8.46
N ARG A 233 16.14 -18.98 7.23
CA ARG A 233 16.35 -18.13 6.07
C ARG A 233 15.13 -17.28 5.77
N ILE A 234 13.94 -17.86 5.82
CA ILE A 234 12.68 -17.13 5.61
C ILE A 234 12.54 -16.03 6.68
N TYR A 235 12.77 -16.34 7.94
CA TYR A 235 12.73 -15.34 9.01
C TYR A 235 13.75 -14.21 8.77
N ARG A 236 15.02 -14.54 8.45
CA ARG A 236 16.08 -13.53 8.25
C ARG A 236 15.83 -12.64 7.04
N ASP A 237 15.29 -13.19 5.97
CA ASP A 237 14.93 -12.39 4.80
C ASP A 237 13.90 -11.31 5.15
N LEU A 238 12.87 -11.67 5.89
CA LEU A 238 11.85 -10.72 6.34
C LEU A 238 12.39 -9.70 7.35
N ALA A 239 13.20 -10.16 8.33
CA ALA A 239 13.85 -9.29 9.29
C ALA A 239 14.76 -8.26 8.60
N GLY A 240 15.51 -8.68 7.58
CA GLY A 240 16.37 -7.80 6.79
C GLY A 240 15.62 -6.69 6.04
N PHE A 241 14.35 -6.86 5.71
CA PHE A 241 13.54 -5.75 5.19
C PHE A 241 13.16 -4.77 6.29
N PHE A 242 12.84 -5.24 7.48
CA PHE A 242 12.58 -4.36 8.62
C PHE A 242 13.82 -3.57 9.02
N ASP A 243 15.01 -4.18 8.98
CA ASP A 243 16.30 -3.51 9.21
C ASP A 243 16.57 -2.39 8.19
N LYS A 244 16.09 -2.56 6.96
CA LYS A 244 16.16 -1.55 5.89
C LYS A 244 15.12 -0.43 6.04
N GLY A 245 14.24 -0.48 7.02
CA GLY A 245 13.26 0.57 7.30
C GLY A 245 11.85 0.32 6.76
N TYR A 246 11.58 -0.85 6.17
CA TYR A 246 10.21 -1.20 5.80
C TYR A 246 9.31 -1.35 7.03
N ASP A 247 8.05 -0.90 6.93
CA ASP A 247 7.05 -1.03 8.00
C ASP A 247 6.25 -2.32 7.90
N SER A 248 6.17 -2.90 6.71
CA SER A 248 5.44 -4.14 6.44
C SER A 248 6.18 -5.03 5.46
N VAL A 249 6.07 -6.35 5.67
CA VAL A 249 6.58 -7.38 4.78
C VAL A 249 5.51 -8.42 4.49
N ASP A 250 5.54 -9.01 3.29
CA ASP A 250 4.67 -10.12 2.94
C ASP A 250 5.36 -11.47 3.24
N LEU A 251 4.58 -12.40 3.79
CA LEU A 251 4.95 -13.78 4.03
C LEU A 251 3.96 -14.72 3.32
N GLY A 252 4.40 -15.35 2.26
CA GLY A 252 3.57 -16.25 1.46
C GLY A 252 4.34 -17.45 0.94
N GLN A 253 3.66 -18.60 0.94
CA GLN A 253 4.15 -19.85 0.37
C GLN A 253 4.37 -19.73 -1.15
N PRO A 254 5.16 -20.63 -1.77
CA PRO A 254 5.36 -20.65 -3.21
C PRO A 254 4.06 -20.78 -4.01
N ASP A 255 4.06 -20.22 -5.21
CA ASP A 255 2.98 -20.47 -6.18
C ASP A 255 3.03 -21.92 -6.67
N GLY A 256 1.85 -22.46 -6.99
CA GLY A 256 1.75 -23.87 -7.38
C GLY A 256 2.30 -24.82 -6.31
N PHE A 257 2.04 -24.55 -5.04
CA PHE A 257 2.60 -25.25 -3.88
C PHE A 257 2.51 -26.79 -4.04
N ARG A 258 3.65 -27.46 -3.83
CA ARG A 258 3.78 -28.91 -3.82
C ARG A 258 4.36 -29.38 -2.48
N GLU A 259 3.70 -30.32 -1.86
CA GLU A 259 4.02 -30.85 -0.53
C GLU A 259 5.32 -31.64 -0.52
N CYS A 260 6.19 -31.36 0.44
CA CYS A 260 7.35 -32.19 0.70
C CYS A 260 6.93 -33.52 1.34
N GLN A 261 7.30 -34.63 0.74
CA GLN A 261 6.92 -36.00 1.15
C GLN A 261 7.93 -36.66 2.10
N CYS A 262 8.82 -35.89 2.76
CA CYS A 262 9.74 -36.48 3.72
C CYS A 262 9.04 -36.69 5.08
N GLU A 263 9.46 -37.73 5.80
CA GLU A 263 8.93 -38.11 7.13
C GLU A 263 8.95 -36.96 8.13
N LYS A 264 9.99 -36.13 8.12
CA LYS A 264 10.11 -34.97 9.00
C LYS A 264 9.03 -33.92 8.70
N CYS A 265 8.68 -33.70 7.44
CA CYS A 265 7.59 -32.82 7.07
C CYS A 265 6.23 -33.42 7.44
N ASP A 266 6.03 -34.71 7.29
CA ASP A 266 4.81 -35.38 7.71
C ASP A 266 4.60 -35.24 9.22
N ALA A 267 5.64 -35.39 10.02
CA ALA A 267 5.60 -35.26 11.47
C ALA A 267 5.54 -33.80 11.98
N LEU A 268 5.86 -32.84 11.13
CA LEU A 268 6.01 -31.42 11.55
C LEU A 268 4.69 -30.90 12.12
N TYR A 269 4.76 -30.30 13.32
CA TYR A 269 3.65 -29.73 14.10
C TYR A 269 2.53 -30.72 14.47
N GLY A 270 2.69 -32.01 14.22
CA GLY A 270 1.64 -33.01 14.49
C GLY A 270 0.43 -32.93 13.56
N THR A 271 0.52 -32.21 12.46
CA THR A 271 -0.61 -32.00 11.53
C THR A 271 -0.75 -33.08 10.46
N GLY A 272 0.15 -34.05 10.42
CA GLY A 272 0.12 -35.11 9.42
C GLY A 272 0.14 -34.59 7.98
N LYS A 273 -0.86 -34.93 7.20
CA LYS A 273 -1.03 -34.48 5.81
C LYS A 273 -1.76 -33.13 5.67
N ASP A 274 -2.13 -32.49 6.74
CA ASP A 274 -2.77 -31.17 6.68
C ASP A 274 -1.72 -30.06 6.49
N TRP A 275 -1.39 -29.81 5.24
CA TRP A 275 -0.40 -28.80 4.87
C TRP A 275 -0.92 -27.37 5.03
N SER A 276 -2.22 -27.15 4.92
CA SER A 276 -2.82 -25.84 5.24
C SER A 276 -2.49 -25.45 6.67
N GLU A 277 -2.80 -26.32 7.62
CA GLU A 277 -2.53 -26.08 9.03
C GLU A 277 -1.04 -25.92 9.32
N LYS A 278 -0.23 -26.76 8.69
CA LYS A 278 1.24 -26.73 8.82
C LYS A 278 1.82 -25.38 8.41
N ILE A 279 1.37 -24.82 7.29
CA ILE A 279 1.81 -23.50 6.81
C ILE A 279 1.33 -22.41 7.75
N TRP A 280 0.09 -22.44 8.21
CA TRP A 280 -0.43 -21.46 9.16
C TRP A 280 0.35 -21.43 10.48
N ILE A 281 0.70 -22.58 11.03
CA ILE A 281 1.52 -22.67 12.23
C ILE A 281 2.89 -22.07 12.00
N PHE A 282 3.54 -22.43 10.89
CA PHE A 282 4.84 -21.87 10.53
C PHE A 282 4.80 -20.35 10.35
N HIS A 283 3.84 -19.83 9.59
CA HIS A 283 3.67 -18.40 9.37
C HIS A 283 3.43 -17.64 10.68
N ARG A 284 2.56 -18.17 11.55
CA ARG A 284 2.33 -17.63 12.88
C ARG A 284 3.61 -17.57 13.73
N ASP A 285 4.40 -18.63 13.70
CA ASP A 285 5.62 -18.71 14.50
C ASP A 285 6.71 -17.76 13.97
N VAL A 286 6.83 -17.58 12.65
CA VAL A 286 7.68 -16.54 12.04
C VAL A 286 7.21 -15.13 12.47
N ALA A 287 5.90 -14.86 12.40
CA ALA A 287 5.37 -13.56 12.82
C ALA A 287 5.63 -13.27 14.31
N ARG A 288 5.49 -14.26 15.20
CA ARG A 288 5.84 -14.12 16.63
C ARG A 288 7.32 -13.79 16.85
N ARG A 289 8.20 -14.39 16.07
CA ARG A 289 9.62 -14.06 16.13
C ARG A 289 9.90 -12.64 15.69
N LEU A 290 9.25 -12.22 14.57
CA LEU A 290 9.37 -10.85 14.03
C LEU A 290 8.75 -9.81 14.97
N GLU A 291 7.65 -10.13 15.65
CA GLU A 291 7.05 -9.25 16.66
C GLU A 291 8.02 -8.94 17.81
N LYS A 292 8.78 -9.94 18.24
CA LYS A 292 9.78 -9.77 19.30
C LYS A 292 11.01 -9.00 18.84
N SER A 293 11.51 -9.28 17.64
CA SER A 293 12.73 -8.65 17.13
C SER A 293 12.49 -7.25 16.53
N HIS A 294 11.30 -7.01 15.97
CA HIS A 294 10.92 -5.78 15.28
C HIS A 294 9.53 -5.31 15.72
N PRO A 295 9.38 -4.87 16.98
CA PRO A 295 8.09 -4.47 17.53
C PRO A 295 7.47 -3.33 16.72
N GLY A 296 6.15 -3.41 16.53
CA GLY A 296 5.38 -2.41 15.78
C GLY A 296 5.35 -2.61 14.26
N ARG A 297 6.22 -3.45 13.71
CA ARG A 297 6.24 -3.79 12.27
C ARG A 297 5.10 -4.76 11.94
N GLN A 298 4.69 -4.82 10.66
CA GLN A 298 3.60 -5.66 10.19
C GLN A 298 4.09 -6.82 9.33
N VAL A 299 3.50 -8.00 9.53
CA VAL A 299 3.65 -9.17 8.66
C VAL A 299 2.33 -9.43 7.97
N THR A 300 2.28 -9.35 6.65
CA THR A 300 1.11 -9.69 5.86
C THR A 300 1.24 -11.13 5.37
N MET A 301 0.35 -12.01 5.80
CA MET A 301 0.33 -13.41 5.41
C MET A 301 -0.69 -13.63 4.30
N MET A 302 -0.29 -14.41 3.28
CA MET A 302 -1.14 -14.68 2.13
C MET A 302 -2.07 -15.87 2.39
N SER A 303 -3.37 -15.63 2.28
CA SER A 303 -4.41 -16.66 2.20
C SER A 303 -4.62 -17.00 0.73
N TYR A 304 -4.05 -18.13 0.28
CA TYR A 304 -4.03 -18.48 -1.14
C TYR A 304 -4.06 -20.00 -1.35
N ILE A 305 -4.96 -20.47 -2.18
CA ILE A 305 -5.15 -21.90 -2.53
C ILE A 305 -5.17 -22.78 -1.27
N LEU A 306 -4.01 -23.32 -0.88
CA LEU A 306 -3.90 -24.26 0.25
C LEU A 306 -4.25 -23.58 1.59
N THR A 307 -3.93 -22.32 1.74
CA THR A 307 -4.24 -21.49 2.92
C THR A 307 -5.45 -20.59 2.72
N ALA A 308 -6.33 -20.87 1.77
CA ALA A 308 -7.55 -20.08 1.54
C ALA A 308 -8.47 -20.08 2.76
N ALA A 309 -8.58 -21.22 3.46
CA ALA A 309 -9.28 -21.32 4.74
C ALA A 309 -8.36 -20.91 5.91
N PRO A 310 -8.94 -20.35 7.00
CA PRO A 310 -8.19 -20.04 8.22
C PRO A 310 -7.67 -21.30 8.93
N PRO A 311 -6.69 -21.12 9.86
CA PRO A 311 -6.18 -22.24 10.65
C PRO A 311 -7.26 -22.88 11.53
N LYS A 312 -7.10 -24.19 11.79
CA LYS A 312 -8.03 -25.00 12.59
C LYS A 312 -7.61 -25.05 14.08
N THR A 313 -6.29 -25.04 14.34
CA THR A 313 -5.74 -25.25 15.69
C THR A 313 -5.63 -23.98 16.52
N PHE A 314 -5.78 -22.81 15.91
CA PHE A 314 -5.78 -21.53 16.62
C PHE A 314 -6.72 -20.53 15.96
N LYS A 315 -7.21 -19.56 16.75
CA LYS A 315 -8.14 -18.50 16.29
C LYS A 315 -7.63 -17.09 16.51
N ALA A 316 -6.40 -16.95 17.00
CA ALA A 316 -5.78 -15.65 17.23
C ALA A 316 -4.37 -15.63 16.63
N PHE A 317 -4.13 -14.64 15.81
CA PHE A 317 -2.80 -14.36 15.23
C PHE A 317 -1.99 -13.43 16.13
N PRO A 318 -0.64 -13.37 15.97
CA PRO A 318 0.21 -12.37 16.63
C PRO A 318 -0.23 -10.94 16.35
N ALA A 319 0.08 -10.01 17.27
CA ALA A 319 -0.36 -8.61 17.19
C ALA A 319 0.14 -7.86 15.94
N ASN A 320 1.18 -8.35 15.30
CA ASN A 320 1.76 -7.78 14.07
C ASN A 320 1.16 -8.32 12.78
N THR A 321 0.14 -9.21 12.82
CA THR A 321 -0.35 -9.94 11.65
C THR A 321 -1.49 -9.22 10.93
N CYS A 322 -1.36 -9.12 9.59
CA CYS A 322 -2.40 -8.82 8.63
C CYS A 322 -2.61 -10.03 7.71
N ILE A 323 -3.82 -10.32 7.29
CA ILE A 323 -4.10 -11.40 6.32
C ILE A 323 -4.50 -10.81 4.98
N MET A 324 -3.83 -11.24 3.91
CA MET A 324 -4.17 -10.90 2.54
C MET A 324 -5.05 -12.01 1.95
N LEU A 325 -6.32 -11.72 1.76
CA LEU A 325 -7.28 -12.62 1.12
C LEU A 325 -7.14 -12.53 -0.40
N THR A 326 -7.04 -13.67 -1.06
CA THR A 326 -7.02 -13.77 -2.53
C THR A 326 -8.39 -14.12 -3.11
N GLY A 327 -9.33 -14.56 -2.28
CA GLY A 327 -10.74 -14.65 -2.58
C GLY A 327 -11.49 -13.52 -1.87
N THR A 328 -12.42 -12.86 -2.56
CA THR A 328 -13.08 -11.64 -2.06
C THR A 328 -14.61 -11.73 -2.07
N ASN A 329 -15.16 -12.90 -2.39
CA ASN A 329 -16.60 -13.16 -2.27
C ASN A 329 -16.97 -13.61 -0.84
N GLU A 330 -18.27 -13.73 -0.57
CA GLU A 330 -18.76 -14.10 0.76
C GLU A 330 -18.28 -15.49 1.21
N GLU A 331 -18.17 -16.44 0.31
CA GLU A 331 -17.74 -17.81 0.62
C GLU A 331 -16.26 -17.84 1.06
N ASP A 332 -15.43 -16.96 0.49
CA ASP A 332 -14.02 -16.83 0.86
C ASP A 332 -13.82 -16.11 2.19
N ILE A 333 -14.69 -15.12 2.48
CA ILE A 333 -14.57 -14.26 3.66
C ILE A 333 -15.23 -14.86 4.89
N ALA A 334 -16.37 -15.53 4.72
CA ALA A 334 -17.16 -16.06 5.85
C ALA A 334 -16.38 -16.98 6.79
N PRO A 335 -15.47 -17.87 6.33
CA PRO A 335 -14.67 -18.72 7.22
C PRO A 335 -13.76 -17.95 8.19
N TRP A 336 -13.40 -16.71 7.83
CA TRP A 336 -12.52 -15.84 8.63
C TRP A 336 -13.26 -15.10 9.75
N ARG A 337 -14.60 -15.20 9.80
CA ARG A 337 -15.39 -14.62 10.89
C ARG A 337 -15.07 -15.32 12.20
N GLY A 338 -14.76 -14.53 13.23
CA GLY A 338 -14.35 -15.07 14.52
C GLY A 338 -12.89 -15.48 14.64
N ILE A 339 -12.08 -15.21 13.61
CA ILE A 339 -10.62 -15.28 13.69
C ILE A 339 -10.08 -13.90 14.05
N ASP A 340 -9.28 -13.85 15.11
CA ASP A 340 -8.63 -12.61 15.56
C ASP A 340 -7.38 -12.33 14.71
N VAL A 341 -7.48 -11.31 13.88
CA VAL A 341 -6.38 -10.80 13.03
C VAL A 341 -6.12 -9.35 13.42
N PRO A 342 -5.17 -9.07 14.32
CA PRO A 342 -5.02 -7.75 14.96
C PRO A 342 -4.75 -6.58 14.02
N ARG A 343 -4.09 -6.81 12.87
CA ARG A 343 -3.87 -5.78 11.84
C ARG A 343 -4.94 -5.79 10.74
N GLY A 344 -5.96 -6.65 10.89
CA GLY A 344 -7.07 -6.78 9.94
C GLY A 344 -6.71 -7.48 8.65
N PHE A 345 -7.50 -7.20 7.63
CA PHE A 345 -7.42 -7.89 6.35
C PHE A 345 -7.09 -6.92 5.21
N THR A 346 -6.41 -7.44 4.19
CA THR A 346 -6.30 -6.82 2.88
C THR A 346 -6.77 -7.80 1.81
N GLY A 347 -7.11 -7.31 0.63
CA GLY A 347 -7.60 -8.15 -0.46
C GLY A 347 -6.69 -8.07 -1.69
N TYR A 348 -6.52 -9.20 -2.36
CA TYR A 348 -5.91 -9.28 -3.68
C TYR A 348 -7.00 -9.64 -4.69
N VAL A 349 -7.39 -8.68 -5.52
CA VAL A 349 -8.51 -8.85 -6.45
C VAL A 349 -7.99 -9.17 -7.85
N TYR A 350 -8.40 -10.32 -8.38
CA TYR A 350 -8.06 -10.77 -9.74
C TYR A 350 -9.04 -10.19 -10.78
N ASN A 351 -8.95 -8.92 -11.08
CA ASN A 351 -9.83 -8.28 -12.07
C ASN A 351 -9.20 -8.12 -13.47
N TRP A 352 -7.99 -8.65 -13.68
CA TRP A 352 -7.30 -8.67 -14.96
C TRP A 352 -7.61 -9.90 -15.82
N CYS A 353 -8.45 -10.82 -15.31
CA CYS A 353 -8.90 -12.02 -16.02
C CYS A 353 -10.41 -11.95 -16.31
N PRO A 354 -10.87 -11.11 -17.25
CA PRO A 354 -12.30 -10.87 -17.47
C PRO A 354 -13.06 -12.13 -17.98
N ASN A 355 -12.36 -13.14 -18.47
CA ASN A 355 -12.96 -14.35 -19.02
C ASN A 355 -13.23 -15.45 -17.97
N LEU A 356 -12.90 -15.26 -16.71
CA LEU A 356 -13.14 -16.22 -15.65
C LEU A 356 -14.56 -16.16 -15.05
N GLY A 357 -15.50 -15.54 -15.77
CA GLY A 357 -16.92 -15.59 -15.42
C GLY A 357 -17.31 -14.83 -14.16
N THR A 358 -16.43 -14.02 -13.61
CA THR A 358 -16.76 -13.10 -12.51
C THR A 358 -17.64 -11.99 -13.06
N ARG A 359 -18.92 -12.13 -12.88
CA ARG A 359 -19.87 -11.02 -13.01
C ARG A 359 -19.75 -10.17 -11.74
N TYR A 360 -19.42 -8.90 -11.92
CA TYR A 360 -19.51 -7.90 -10.87
C TYR A 360 -20.96 -7.50 -10.64
#